data_8a5d406e4247ac0515d8c8e7182179b5
#
_entry.id   8a5d406e4247ac0515d8c8e7182179b5
#
_cell.length_a   1.000
_cell.length_b   1.000
_cell.length_c   1.000
_cell.angle_alpha   90.00
_cell.angle_beta   90.00
_cell.angle_gamma   90.00
#
_symmetry.space_group_name_H-M   'P 1'
#
loop_
_entity.id
_entity.type
_entity.pdbx_description
1 polymer ?
#
loop_
_entity_poly.entity_id
_entity_poly.type
_entity_poly.pdbx_seq_one_letter_code
_entity_poly.pdbx_strand_id
1 'polypeptide(L)'
;MRIGWTASLACLAILVLSDLALDESVAVLAGLFCLAPLIACSVLPTASTAAVMGLALAAAIASGFWNHDLNEPQQTVRIMGVLVIGSAAVAIAEVRVRRERRFAEMAQIAEAAQRAILPVLPHHAGGIDISARYESAVEGALVGGDLYDCYHTRDVTRLLIGDVRGKGIGGVEQAARVIRAFRQAAARQTTLADVASDMDEYLVPFFDDEEFVTALLVESIAPDRLDLVSAGHPPALMLRRGDGLAPIEIPNGLPLGTGLVAGFTETAVLWEPGDRLLLYTDGLSEARDETGEFLDLAQLKAPLAEPHALDGVLDVVRRHVRGGSLGDDLALVLLEHPAA
;
A
#
# COMPACT_ATOMS: atom_id res chain seq x y z
N MET A 1 -12.45 18.86 -3.22
CA MET A 1 -12.66 20.27 -2.81
C MET A 1 -13.87 20.95 -3.46
N ARG A 2 -14.03 20.94 -4.80
CA ARG A 2 -15.19 21.61 -5.47
C ARG A 2 -16.55 21.08 -4.98
N ILE A 3 -16.70 19.77 -4.84
CA ILE A 3 -17.97 19.15 -4.40
C ILE A 3 -18.35 19.58 -2.97
N GLY A 4 -17.38 19.68 -2.05
CA GLY A 4 -17.66 20.12 -0.67
C GLY A 4 -18.15 21.58 -0.60
N TRP A 5 -17.55 22.48 -1.38
CA TRP A 5 -18.00 23.86 -1.49
C TRP A 5 -19.39 23.95 -2.10
N THR A 6 -19.65 23.25 -3.22
CA THR A 6 -20.97 23.27 -3.88
C THR A 6 -22.07 22.73 -2.97
N ALA A 7 -21.82 21.62 -2.25
CA ALA A 7 -22.78 21.04 -1.32
C ALA A 7 -23.11 21.99 -0.15
N SER A 8 -22.07 22.57 0.48
CA SER A 8 -22.25 23.47 1.63
C SER A 8 -22.94 24.77 1.24
N LEU A 9 -22.56 25.37 0.11
CA LEU A 9 -23.18 26.59 -0.40
C LEU A 9 -24.60 26.38 -0.93
N ALA A 10 -24.86 25.25 -1.58
CA ALA A 10 -26.20 24.87 -2.01
C ALA A 10 -27.14 24.66 -0.80
N CYS A 11 -26.66 23.95 0.23
CA CYS A 11 -27.40 23.81 1.49
C CYS A 11 -27.73 25.18 2.10
N LEU A 12 -26.74 26.05 2.23
CA LEU A 12 -26.96 27.40 2.77
C LEU A 12 -27.94 28.22 1.93
N ALA A 13 -27.83 28.18 0.60
CA ALA A 13 -28.74 28.89 -0.31
C ALA A 13 -30.19 28.37 -0.19
N ILE A 14 -30.37 27.04 -0.12
CA ILE A 14 -31.70 26.46 0.08
C ILE A 14 -32.29 26.93 1.40
N LEU A 15 -31.53 26.94 2.47
CA LEU A 15 -31.98 27.35 3.80
C LEU A 15 -32.36 28.84 3.82
N VAL A 16 -31.57 29.72 3.18
CA VAL A 16 -31.88 31.15 3.06
C VAL A 16 -33.13 31.37 2.23
N LEU A 17 -33.27 30.67 1.08
CA LEU A 17 -34.46 30.77 0.24
C LEU A 17 -35.73 30.27 0.95
N SER A 18 -35.58 29.21 1.73
CA SER A 18 -36.71 28.69 2.52
C SER A 18 -37.11 29.64 3.65
N ASP A 19 -36.15 30.28 4.32
CA ASP A 19 -36.38 31.26 5.38
C ASP A 19 -37.06 32.54 4.80
N LEU A 20 -36.73 32.92 3.58
CA LEU A 20 -37.39 34.02 2.86
C LEU A 20 -38.81 33.71 2.36
N ALA A 21 -39.09 32.43 2.05
CA ALA A 21 -40.35 32.02 1.41
C ALA A 21 -41.44 31.58 2.40
N LEU A 22 -41.09 31.24 3.64
CA LEU A 22 -42.00 30.70 4.64
C LEU A 22 -42.32 31.76 5.69
N ASP A 23 -43.61 31.93 6.01
CA ASP A 23 -44.12 32.85 7.01
C ASP A 23 -43.65 32.46 8.45
N GLU A 24 -43.67 33.43 9.37
CA GLU A 24 -43.16 33.33 10.75
C GLU A 24 -43.64 32.13 11.60
N SER A 25 -44.66 31.40 11.15
CA SER A 25 -45.19 30.24 11.85
C SER A 25 -44.29 28.99 11.79
N VAL A 26 -43.22 28.99 10.97
CA VAL A 26 -42.31 27.87 10.76
C VAL A 26 -40.91 28.18 11.35
N ALA A 27 -40.86 28.60 12.57
CA ALA A 27 -39.64 28.95 13.33
C ALA A 27 -38.55 27.86 13.41
N VAL A 28 -38.86 26.62 12.99
CA VAL A 28 -37.96 25.46 13.06
C VAL A 28 -36.80 25.53 12.05
N LEU A 29 -36.99 26.24 10.90
CA LEU A 29 -35.96 26.26 9.83
C LEU A 29 -34.73 27.13 10.17
N ALA A 30 -34.89 28.06 11.04
CA ALA A 30 -33.83 29.02 11.41
C ALA A 30 -32.66 28.38 12.18
N GLY A 31 -32.88 27.29 12.88
CA GLY A 31 -31.81 26.49 13.52
C GLY A 31 -30.95 25.72 12.55
N LEU A 32 -31.38 25.56 11.28
CA LEU A 32 -30.73 24.68 10.29
C LEU A 32 -29.52 25.35 9.59
N PHE A 33 -29.29 26.67 9.74
CA PHE A 33 -28.10 27.32 9.16
C PHE A 33 -26.78 26.67 9.58
N CYS A 34 -26.75 26.00 10.74
CA CYS A 34 -25.59 25.22 11.21
C CYS A 34 -25.29 23.95 10.40
N LEU A 35 -26.21 23.49 9.53
CA LEU A 35 -25.97 22.31 8.67
C LEU A 35 -24.89 22.59 7.63
N ALA A 36 -24.80 23.82 7.11
CA ALA A 36 -23.77 24.15 6.11
C ALA A 36 -22.33 23.96 6.63
N PRO A 37 -21.92 24.49 7.81
CA PRO A 37 -20.60 24.18 8.37
C PRO A 37 -20.43 22.73 8.80
N LEU A 38 -21.49 22.00 9.18
CA LEU A 38 -21.43 20.57 9.45
C LEU A 38 -21.14 19.72 8.19
N ILE A 39 -21.74 20.06 7.06
CA ILE A 39 -21.39 19.47 5.78
C ILE A 39 -19.97 19.83 5.39
N ALA A 40 -19.59 21.10 5.56
CA ALA A 40 -18.24 21.57 5.24
C ALA A 40 -17.15 20.81 6.03
N CYS A 41 -17.36 20.57 7.33
CA CYS A 41 -16.35 19.93 8.18
C CYS A 41 -16.00 18.49 7.79
N SER A 42 -16.88 17.80 7.04
CA SER A 42 -16.62 16.42 6.61
C SER A 42 -15.67 16.35 5.39
N VAL A 43 -15.57 17.40 4.57
CA VAL A 43 -14.84 17.36 3.30
C VAL A 43 -13.86 18.53 3.12
N LEU A 44 -14.15 19.70 3.71
CA LEU A 44 -13.35 20.90 3.48
C LEU A 44 -12.25 21.07 4.54
N PRO A 45 -11.13 21.74 4.19
CA PRO A 45 -10.11 22.13 5.15
C PRO A 45 -10.66 23.12 6.20
N THR A 46 -9.99 23.22 7.34
CA THR A 46 -10.40 24.05 8.49
C THR A 46 -10.71 25.49 8.11
N ALA A 47 -9.85 26.15 7.31
CA ALA A 47 -10.07 27.53 6.87
C ALA A 47 -11.34 27.68 6.01
N SER A 48 -11.62 26.71 5.14
CA SER A 48 -12.82 26.70 4.31
C SER A 48 -14.08 26.44 5.15
N THR A 49 -14.01 25.55 6.12
CA THR A 49 -15.11 25.29 7.07
C THR A 49 -15.41 26.54 7.91
N ALA A 50 -14.38 27.25 8.37
CA ALA A 50 -14.54 28.55 9.07
C ALA A 50 -15.17 29.62 8.19
N ALA A 51 -14.82 29.66 6.89
CA ALA A 51 -15.45 30.60 5.94
C ALA A 51 -16.94 30.27 5.73
N VAL A 52 -17.31 28.98 5.60
CA VAL A 52 -18.72 28.55 5.51
C VAL A 52 -19.47 28.88 6.80
N MET A 53 -18.87 28.70 7.97
CA MET A 53 -19.43 29.12 9.25
C MET A 53 -19.69 30.63 9.26
N GLY A 54 -18.73 31.43 8.80
CA GLY A 54 -18.88 32.90 8.70
C GLY A 54 -20.06 33.30 7.79
N LEU A 55 -20.22 32.63 6.64
CA LEU A 55 -21.35 32.84 5.75
C LEU A 55 -22.69 32.44 6.39
N ALA A 56 -22.73 31.30 7.08
CA ALA A 56 -23.91 30.85 7.81
C ALA A 56 -24.31 31.84 8.94
N LEU A 57 -23.30 32.36 9.65
CA LEU A 57 -23.52 33.38 10.68
C LEU A 57 -24.05 34.69 10.10
N ALA A 58 -23.47 35.16 8.98
CA ALA A 58 -23.95 36.34 8.27
C ALA A 58 -25.40 36.16 7.78
N ALA A 59 -25.73 34.98 7.25
CA ALA A 59 -27.09 34.63 6.85
C ALA A 59 -28.04 34.62 8.05
N ALA A 60 -27.64 34.06 9.19
CA ALA A 60 -28.42 34.04 10.42
C ALA A 60 -28.68 35.44 10.99
N ILE A 61 -27.71 36.37 10.91
CA ILE A 61 -27.89 37.77 11.31
C ILE A 61 -28.81 38.48 10.32
N ALA A 62 -28.60 38.27 9.02
CA ALA A 62 -29.41 38.90 7.97
C ALA A 62 -30.88 38.43 8.06
N SER A 63 -31.16 37.21 8.45
CA SER A 63 -32.54 36.70 8.59
C SER A 63 -33.33 37.53 9.61
N GLY A 64 -32.72 38.04 10.67
CA GLY A 64 -33.38 38.93 11.64
C GLY A 64 -33.81 40.30 11.06
N PHE A 65 -33.20 40.77 9.96
CA PHE A 65 -33.61 42.00 9.31
C PHE A 65 -34.88 41.83 8.46
N TRP A 66 -34.98 40.75 7.67
CA TRP A 66 -36.19 40.53 6.84
C TRP A 66 -37.37 39.92 7.60
N ASN A 67 -37.10 39.21 8.71
CA ASN A 67 -38.16 38.64 9.56
C ASN A 67 -38.63 39.64 10.66
N HIS A 68 -38.01 40.83 10.76
CA HIS A 68 -38.32 41.86 11.75
C HIS A 68 -38.18 41.42 13.24
N ASP A 69 -37.42 40.37 13.52
CA ASP A 69 -37.29 39.72 14.85
C ASP A 69 -35.93 39.94 15.52
N LEU A 70 -35.19 40.98 15.12
CA LEU A 70 -33.84 41.28 15.64
C LEU A 70 -33.74 41.36 17.17
N ASN A 71 -34.80 41.77 17.85
CA ASN A 71 -34.81 41.88 19.32
C ASN A 71 -35.51 40.70 20.01
N GLU A 72 -35.94 39.71 19.24
CA GLU A 72 -36.62 38.53 19.78
C GLU A 72 -35.65 37.52 20.36
N PRO A 73 -35.97 36.81 21.43
CA PRO A 73 -35.13 35.76 22.01
C PRO A 73 -34.79 34.68 21.01
N GLN A 74 -35.67 34.40 20.06
CA GLN A 74 -35.46 33.36 19.00
C GLN A 74 -34.26 33.70 18.12
N GLN A 75 -34.06 34.95 17.75
CA GLN A 75 -32.91 35.38 16.96
C GLN A 75 -31.59 35.17 17.70
N THR A 76 -31.59 35.46 19.01
CA THR A 76 -30.41 35.20 19.86
C THR A 76 -30.08 33.70 19.89
N VAL A 77 -31.07 32.83 20.06
CA VAL A 77 -30.88 31.37 20.03
C VAL A 77 -30.36 30.90 18.67
N ARG A 78 -30.83 31.44 17.55
CA ARG A 78 -30.37 31.15 16.18
C ARG A 78 -28.89 31.46 16.02
N ILE A 79 -28.49 32.71 16.36
CA ILE A 79 -27.09 33.16 16.27
C ILE A 79 -26.19 32.29 17.18
N MET A 80 -26.59 32.06 18.41
CA MET A 80 -25.84 31.21 19.36
C MET A 80 -25.73 29.78 18.87
N GLY A 81 -26.78 29.20 18.29
CA GLY A 81 -26.77 27.87 17.68
C GLY A 81 -25.73 27.74 16.56
N VAL A 82 -25.70 28.71 15.62
CA VAL A 82 -24.71 28.72 14.54
C VAL A 82 -23.29 28.90 15.10
N LEU A 83 -23.09 29.77 16.10
CA LEU A 83 -21.80 29.97 16.73
C LEU A 83 -21.30 28.69 17.42
N VAL A 84 -22.12 28.07 18.25
CA VAL A 84 -21.72 26.86 19.01
C VAL A 84 -21.49 25.68 18.07
N ILE A 85 -22.46 25.36 17.21
CA ILE A 85 -22.36 24.20 16.31
C ILE A 85 -21.33 24.45 15.22
N GLY A 86 -21.25 25.68 14.67
CA GLY A 86 -20.25 26.06 13.68
C GLY A 86 -18.83 25.99 14.26
N SER A 87 -18.62 26.45 15.48
CA SER A 87 -17.32 26.32 16.17
C SER A 87 -16.95 24.87 16.41
N ALA A 88 -17.90 24.02 16.79
CA ALA A 88 -17.68 22.60 16.93
C ALA A 88 -17.31 21.95 15.56
N ALA A 89 -18.00 22.35 14.48
CA ALA A 89 -17.67 21.89 13.12
C ALA A 89 -16.24 22.27 12.70
N VAL A 90 -15.82 23.52 12.99
CA VAL A 90 -14.43 23.97 12.73
C VAL A 90 -13.42 23.17 13.55
N ALA A 91 -13.71 22.90 14.83
CA ALA A 91 -12.84 22.07 15.68
C ALA A 91 -12.74 20.62 15.17
N ILE A 92 -13.85 20.04 14.72
CA ILE A 92 -13.86 18.71 14.10
C ILE A 92 -13.03 18.69 12.81
N ALA A 93 -13.18 19.70 11.93
CA ALA A 93 -12.39 19.85 10.73
C ALA A 93 -10.89 19.93 11.05
N GLU A 94 -10.51 20.69 12.08
CA GLU A 94 -9.13 20.82 12.53
C GLU A 94 -8.56 19.49 13.00
N VAL A 95 -9.28 18.75 13.84
CA VAL A 95 -8.84 17.42 14.32
C VAL A 95 -8.70 16.44 13.16
N ARG A 96 -9.65 16.44 12.21
CA ARG A 96 -9.60 15.61 11.01
C ARG A 96 -8.37 15.93 10.16
N VAL A 97 -8.17 17.20 9.80
CA VAL A 97 -7.05 17.63 8.96
C VAL A 97 -5.70 17.34 9.63
N ARG A 98 -5.60 17.55 10.96
CA ARG A 98 -4.37 17.18 11.71
C ARG A 98 -4.10 15.69 11.68
N ARG A 99 -5.15 14.85 11.81
CA ARG A 99 -5.00 13.40 11.71
C ARG A 99 -4.54 12.99 10.31
N GLU A 100 -5.19 13.48 9.25
CA GLU A 100 -4.81 13.21 7.85
C GLU A 100 -3.35 13.58 7.58
N ARG A 101 -2.90 14.77 8.05
CA ARG A 101 -1.48 15.18 7.91
C ARG A 101 -0.52 14.26 8.64
N ARG A 102 -0.84 13.89 9.89
CA ARG A 102 0.01 12.96 10.66
C ARG A 102 0.12 11.59 9.99
N PHE A 103 -0.98 11.07 9.45
CA PHE A 103 -0.95 9.82 8.71
C PHE A 103 -0.07 9.92 7.44
N ALA A 104 -0.20 11.01 6.68
CA ALA A 104 0.62 11.25 5.50
C ALA A 104 2.12 11.38 5.85
N GLU A 105 2.45 12.11 6.93
CA GLU A 105 3.84 12.24 7.42
C GLU A 105 4.41 10.88 7.86
N MET A 106 3.64 10.06 8.59
CA MET A 106 4.06 8.72 9.00
C MET A 106 4.28 7.80 7.80
N ALA A 107 3.39 7.86 6.80
CA ALA A 107 3.54 7.09 5.57
C ALA A 107 4.83 7.47 4.82
N GLN A 108 5.13 8.75 4.69
CA GLN A 108 6.38 9.22 4.06
C GLN A 108 7.64 8.75 4.80
N ILE A 109 7.62 8.79 6.14
CA ILE A 109 8.75 8.31 6.96
C ILE A 109 8.92 6.80 6.76
N ALA A 110 7.83 6.04 6.78
CA ALA A 110 7.87 4.59 6.60
C ALA A 110 8.37 4.22 5.19
N GLU A 111 7.92 4.90 4.14
CA GLU A 111 8.40 4.71 2.76
C GLU A 111 9.90 5.02 2.63
N ALA A 112 10.35 6.11 3.23
CA ALA A 112 11.78 6.44 3.24
C ALA A 112 12.61 5.39 4.00
N ALA A 113 12.10 4.87 5.12
CA ALA A 113 12.74 3.83 5.90
C ALA A 113 12.81 2.51 5.13
N GLN A 114 11.73 2.10 4.45
CA GLN A 114 11.69 0.89 3.63
C GLN A 114 12.69 0.98 2.47
N ARG A 115 12.72 2.09 1.74
CA ARG A 115 13.72 2.32 0.67
C ARG A 115 15.16 2.28 1.20
N ALA A 116 15.39 2.68 2.44
CA ALA A 116 16.71 2.62 3.06
C ALA A 116 17.11 1.20 3.51
N ILE A 117 16.13 0.33 3.78
CA ILE A 117 16.34 -1.06 4.19
C ILE A 117 16.52 -1.97 2.98
N LEU A 118 15.77 -1.74 1.89
CA LEU A 118 15.89 -2.54 0.67
C LEU A 118 17.29 -2.37 0.07
N PRO A 119 18.06 -3.46 -0.05
CA PRO A 119 19.42 -3.37 -0.57
C PRO A 119 19.43 -3.11 -2.08
N VAL A 120 20.47 -2.47 -2.55
CA VAL A 120 20.78 -2.46 -3.98
C VAL A 120 21.36 -3.83 -4.32
N LEU A 121 20.64 -4.59 -5.14
CA LEU A 121 21.12 -5.90 -5.59
C LEU A 121 22.28 -5.75 -6.57
N PRO A 122 23.26 -6.68 -6.56
CA PRO A 122 24.32 -6.71 -7.58
C PRO A 122 23.67 -6.99 -8.95
N HIS A 123 24.11 -6.30 -9.99
CA HIS A 123 23.64 -6.56 -11.37
C HIS A 123 24.08 -7.93 -11.90
N HIS A 124 25.18 -8.46 -11.38
CA HIS A 124 25.71 -9.76 -11.74
C HIS A 124 26.32 -10.46 -10.53
N ALA A 125 25.94 -11.70 -10.28
CA ALA A 125 26.45 -12.51 -9.19
C ALA A 125 26.36 -13.99 -9.52
N GLY A 126 27.43 -14.77 -9.31
CA GLY A 126 27.44 -16.22 -9.51
C GLY A 126 27.11 -16.67 -10.94
N GLY A 127 27.41 -15.84 -11.94
CA GLY A 127 27.11 -16.18 -13.33
C GLY A 127 25.67 -15.90 -13.78
N ILE A 128 24.87 -15.21 -12.95
CA ILE A 128 23.50 -14.79 -13.27
C ILE A 128 23.38 -13.28 -13.26
N ASP A 129 22.55 -12.72 -14.15
CA ASP A 129 22.21 -11.31 -14.14
C ASP A 129 20.97 -11.11 -13.27
N ILE A 130 21.00 -10.06 -12.43
CA ILE A 130 19.97 -9.79 -11.43
C ILE A 130 19.47 -8.36 -11.61
N SER A 131 18.17 -8.20 -11.66
CA SER A 131 17.55 -6.88 -11.65
C SER A 131 16.34 -6.89 -10.70
N ALA A 132 16.05 -5.73 -10.10
CA ALA A 132 14.92 -5.59 -9.19
C ALA A 132 14.17 -4.29 -9.46
N ARG A 133 12.86 -4.31 -9.16
CA ARG A 133 11.99 -3.13 -9.12
C ARG A 133 11.11 -3.24 -7.90
N TYR A 134 10.83 -2.09 -7.34
CA TYR A 134 9.87 -1.93 -6.26
C TYR A 134 8.92 -0.79 -6.61
N GLU A 135 7.63 -1.03 -6.48
CA GLU A 135 6.58 -0.04 -6.66
C GLU A 135 5.66 -0.04 -5.44
N SER A 136 5.57 1.10 -4.77
CA SER A 136 4.69 1.22 -3.60
C SER A 136 3.24 1.37 -4.05
N ALA A 137 2.32 0.72 -3.33
CA ALA A 137 0.90 0.99 -3.46
C ALA A 137 0.62 2.46 -3.14
N VAL A 138 -0.33 3.07 -3.79
CA VAL A 138 -0.79 4.48 -3.74
C VAL A 138 -0.07 5.44 -2.78
N GLU A 139 0.24 6.66 -3.29
CA GLU A 139 0.67 7.83 -2.48
C GLU A 139 -0.19 8.00 -1.22
N GLY A 140 0.40 7.82 -0.04
CA GLY A 140 -0.25 7.96 1.26
C GLY A 140 -0.81 6.68 1.88
N ALA A 141 -0.67 5.51 1.23
CA ALA A 141 -0.92 4.22 1.87
C ALA A 141 0.19 3.89 2.89
N LEU A 142 -0.17 3.09 3.89
CA LEU A 142 0.82 2.54 4.81
C LEU A 142 1.79 1.66 3.99
N VAL A 143 3.08 1.90 4.16
CA VAL A 143 4.16 1.14 3.51
C VAL A 143 4.02 -0.34 3.81
N GLY A 144 4.22 -1.21 2.80
CA GLY A 144 4.08 -2.65 2.92
C GLY A 144 5.28 -3.36 3.53
N GLY A 145 5.11 -4.67 3.65
CA GLY A 145 6.11 -5.60 4.17
C GLY A 145 7.05 -6.20 3.14
N ASP A 146 6.92 -5.82 1.87
CA ASP A 146 7.70 -6.37 0.76
C ASP A 146 9.20 -6.16 0.95
N LEU A 147 9.96 -7.22 0.73
CA LEU A 147 11.40 -7.22 0.88
C LEU A 147 12.08 -8.15 -0.14
N TYR A 148 13.32 -7.85 -0.43
CA TYR A 148 14.23 -8.75 -1.14
C TYR A 148 15.67 -8.50 -0.69
N ASP A 149 16.53 -9.52 -0.85
CA ASP A 149 17.96 -9.40 -0.58
C ASP A 149 18.76 -10.41 -1.41
N CYS A 150 20.06 -10.18 -1.50
CA CYS A 150 21.01 -11.07 -2.15
C CYS A 150 22.25 -11.25 -1.28
N TYR A 151 22.57 -12.50 -0.99
CA TYR A 151 23.83 -12.91 -0.40
C TYR A 151 24.68 -13.57 -1.47
N HIS A 152 25.87 -13.05 -1.70
CA HIS A 152 26.77 -13.58 -2.74
C HIS A 152 28.19 -13.79 -2.22
N THR A 153 28.76 -14.94 -2.58
CA THR A 153 30.17 -15.28 -2.39
C THR A 153 30.74 -15.83 -3.70
N ARG A 154 31.99 -16.28 -3.69
CA ARG A 154 32.58 -16.94 -4.87
C ARG A 154 31.88 -18.25 -5.25
N ASP A 155 31.32 -18.94 -4.26
CA ASP A 155 30.86 -20.32 -4.39
C ASP A 155 29.33 -20.43 -4.46
N VAL A 156 28.60 -19.42 -3.97
CA VAL A 156 27.14 -19.47 -3.88
C VAL A 156 26.52 -18.08 -4.02
N THR A 157 25.39 -18.03 -4.71
CA THR A 157 24.51 -16.88 -4.76
C THR A 157 23.15 -17.27 -4.20
N ARG A 158 22.68 -16.57 -3.18
CA ARG A 158 21.39 -16.77 -2.52
C ARG A 158 20.56 -15.52 -2.62
N LEU A 159 19.31 -15.66 -3.00
CA LEU A 159 18.34 -14.56 -3.08
C LEU A 159 17.15 -14.87 -2.18
N LEU A 160 16.58 -13.81 -1.68
CA LEU A 160 15.35 -13.81 -0.92
C LEU A 160 14.41 -12.79 -1.57
N ILE A 161 13.14 -13.17 -1.74
CA ILE A 161 12.01 -12.26 -1.86
C ILE A 161 10.97 -12.68 -0.85
N GLY A 162 10.25 -11.74 -0.27
CA GLY A 162 9.22 -12.05 0.72
C GLY A 162 8.31 -10.87 1.00
N ASP A 163 7.23 -11.15 1.70
CA ASP A 163 6.31 -10.17 2.20
C ASP A 163 5.97 -10.45 3.66
N VAL A 164 6.10 -9.44 4.50
CA VAL A 164 5.77 -9.48 5.93
C VAL A 164 4.31 -9.10 6.11
N ARG A 165 3.54 -9.95 6.78
CA ARG A 165 2.18 -9.58 7.15
C ARG A 165 2.19 -8.38 8.08
N GLY A 166 1.70 -7.24 7.60
CA GLY A 166 1.61 -5.99 8.34
C GLY A 166 1.97 -4.79 7.48
N LYS A 167 1.44 -3.63 7.84
CA LYS A 167 1.66 -2.37 7.09
C LYS A 167 2.19 -1.29 8.01
N GLY A 168 2.88 -0.31 7.44
CA GLY A 168 3.42 0.83 8.16
C GLY A 168 4.77 0.55 8.82
N ILE A 169 5.10 1.30 9.86
CA ILE A 169 6.41 1.23 10.53
C ILE A 169 6.70 -0.16 11.09
N GLY A 170 5.68 -0.87 11.60
CA GLY A 170 5.84 -2.24 12.10
C GLY A 170 6.29 -3.20 10.99
N GLY A 171 5.67 -3.15 9.80
CA GLY A 171 6.08 -3.97 8.66
C GLY A 171 7.53 -3.71 8.24
N VAL A 172 7.96 -2.44 8.23
CA VAL A 172 9.36 -2.06 7.93
C VAL A 172 10.34 -2.62 8.96
N GLU A 173 10.00 -2.58 10.25
CA GLU A 173 10.83 -3.15 11.31
C GLU A 173 10.98 -4.66 11.16
N GLN A 174 9.89 -5.36 10.88
CA GLN A 174 9.90 -6.81 10.66
C GLN A 174 10.67 -7.17 9.38
N ALA A 175 10.48 -6.42 8.27
CA ALA A 175 11.27 -6.61 7.04
C ALA A 175 12.78 -6.49 7.29
N ALA A 176 13.20 -5.52 8.09
CA ALA A 176 14.61 -5.39 8.50
C ALA A 176 15.12 -6.60 9.29
N ARG A 177 14.29 -7.17 10.16
CA ARG A 177 14.60 -8.40 10.91
C ARG A 177 14.75 -9.60 9.99
N VAL A 178 13.85 -9.74 9.01
CA VAL A 178 13.90 -10.82 8.00
C VAL A 178 15.18 -10.73 7.17
N ILE A 179 15.53 -9.55 6.66
CA ILE A 179 16.79 -9.33 5.92
C ILE A 179 18.00 -9.70 6.77
N ARG A 180 17.99 -9.33 8.05
CA ARG A 180 19.08 -9.70 8.98
C ARG A 180 19.15 -11.21 9.20
N ALA A 181 18.00 -11.88 9.43
CA ALA A 181 17.91 -13.33 9.57
C ALA A 181 18.46 -14.03 8.33
N PHE A 182 18.03 -13.59 7.14
CA PHE A 182 18.52 -14.13 5.86
C PHE A 182 20.03 -14.02 5.73
N ARG A 183 20.62 -12.82 5.92
CA ARG A 183 22.05 -12.60 5.78
C ARG A 183 22.86 -13.47 6.75
N GLN A 184 22.38 -13.64 7.99
CA GLN A 184 23.03 -14.47 8.99
C GLN A 184 22.94 -15.95 8.61
N ALA A 185 21.76 -16.45 8.25
CA ALA A 185 21.53 -17.83 7.86
C ALA A 185 22.27 -18.18 6.56
N ALA A 186 22.16 -17.31 5.54
CA ALA A 186 22.82 -17.48 4.24
C ALA A 186 24.36 -17.57 4.34
N ALA A 187 24.95 -16.93 5.35
CA ALA A 187 26.41 -16.99 5.58
C ALA A 187 26.86 -18.26 6.32
N ARG A 188 25.96 -18.96 7.01
CA ARG A 188 26.32 -20.05 7.95
C ARG A 188 25.85 -21.42 7.48
N GLN A 189 24.67 -21.47 6.86
CA GLN A 189 24.04 -22.74 6.50
C GLN A 189 24.51 -23.25 5.15
N THR A 190 24.55 -24.58 5.02
CA THR A 190 25.08 -25.25 3.82
C THR A 190 23.99 -25.42 2.77
N THR A 191 22.76 -25.76 3.17
CA THR A 191 21.63 -25.98 2.27
C THR A 191 20.64 -24.81 2.34
N LEU A 192 19.88 -24.61 1.29
CA LEU A 192 18.86 -23.56 1.25
C LEU A 192 17.70 -23.85 2.21
N ALA A 193 17.37 -25.14 2.41
CA ALA A 193 16.39 -25.58 3.40
C ALA A 193 16.83 -25.26 4.83
N ASP A 194 18.12 -25.42 5.14
CA ASP A 194 18.66 -25.04 6.45
C ASP A 194 18.67 -23.51 6.63
N VAL A 195 18.90 -22.74 5.55
CA VAL A 195 18.76 -21.26 5.60
C VAL A 195 17.35 -20.88 6.00
N ALA A 196 16.32 -21.45 5.35
CA ALA A 196 14.94 -21.18 5.68
C ALA A 196 14.58 -21.57 7.12
N SER A 197 15.10 -22.71 7.59
CA SER A 197 14.87 -23.21 8.96
C SER A 197 15.53 -22.31 10.02
N ASP A 198 16.77 -21.85 9.79
CA ASP A 198 17.49 -20.94 10.69
C ASP A 198 16.79 -19.55 10.72
N MET A 199 16.25 -19.11 9.59
CA MET A 199 15.43 -17.88 9.52
C MET A 199 14.14 -18.03 10.34
N ASP A 200 13.41 -19.13 10.20
CA ASP A 200 12.18 -19.39 10.95
C ASP A 200 12.45 -19.38 12.46
N GLU A 201 13.43 -20.15 12.91
CA GLU A 201 13.83 -20.21 14.33
C GLU A 201 14.23 -18.84 14.88
N TYR A 202 14.95 -18.04 14.09
CA TYR A 202 15.36 -16.69 14.49
C TYR A 202 14.17 -15.73 14.62
N LEU A 203 13.14 -15.85 13.76
CA LEU A 203 12.02 -14.92 13.69
C LEU A 203 10.95 -15.18 14.75
N VAL A 204 10.69 -16.45 15.12
CA VAL A 204 9.66 -16.86 16.09
C VAL A 204 9.64 -16.01 17.38
N PRO A 205 10.76 -15.68 18.04
CA PRO A 205 10.72 -14.89 19.28
C PRO A 205 10.32 -13.42 19.11
N PHE A 206 10.26 -12.93 17.86
CA PHE A 206 10.01 -11.52 17.54
C PHE A 206 8.63 -11.27 16.93
N PHE A 207 7.93 -12.34 16.57
CA PHE A 207 6.64 -12.28 15.91
C PHE A 207 5.52 -12.67 16.88
N ASP A 208 4.42 -11.93 16.80
CA ASP A 208 3.19 -12.26 17.49
C ASP A 208 2.39 -13.34 16.76
N ASP A 209 1.34 -13.88 17.37
CA ASP A 209 0.52 -14.96 16.80
C ASP A 209 -0.11 -14.64 15.43
N GLU A 210 -0.22 -13.35 15.08
CA GLU A 210 -0.77 -12.88 13.81
C GLU A 210 0.31 -12.46 12.81
N GLU A 211 1.58 -12.39 13.20
CA GLU A 211 2.70 -11.99 12.37
C GLU A 211 3.37 -13.20 11.72
N PHE A 212 3.68 -13.10 10.46
CA PHE A 212 4.43 -14.09 9.70
C PHE A 212 5.02 -13.46 8.44
N VAL A 213 5.93 -14.18 7.79
CA VAL A 213 6.53 -13.77 6.52
C VAL A 213 6.32 -14.86 5.48
N THR A 214 5.77 -14.49 4.33
CA THR A 214 5.87 -15.34 3.16
C THR A 214 7.22 -15.09 2.50
N ALA A 215 7.94 -16.13 2.12
CA ALA A 215 9.27 -16.01 1.53
C ALA A 215 9.52 -17.06 0.45
N LEU A 216 10.22 -16.65 -0.60
CA LEU A 216 10.80 -17.53 -1.61
C LEU A 216 12.31 -17.30 -1.61
N LEU A 217 13.05 -18.38 -1.37
CA LEU A 217 14.50 -18.40 -1.43
C LEU A 217 14.94 -19.09 -2.72
N VAL A 218 16.00 -18.56 -3.32
CA VAL A 218 16.62 -19.13 -4.52
C VAL A 218 18.12 -19.21 -4.29
N GLU A 219 18.73 -20.36 -4.66
CA GLU A 219 20.16 -20.56 -4.60
C GLU A 219 20.69 -20.96 -5.99
N SER A 220 21.83 -20.39 -6.37
CA SER A 220 22.61 -20.78 -7.54
C SER A 220 24.01 -21.18 -7.09
N ILE A 221 24.32 -22.47 -7.20
CA ILE A 221 25.65 -23.06 -6.98
C ILE A 221 26.28 -23.41 -8.32
N ALA A 222 25.48 -23.90 -9.27
CA ALA A 222 25.91 -24.27 -10.61
C ALA A 222 25.22 -23.40 -11.68
N PRO A 223 25.85 -23.13 -12.80
CA PRO A 223 25.30 -22.24 -13.83
C PRO A 223 23.95 -22.67 -14.39
N ASP A 224 23.69 -23.98 -14.47
CA ASP A 224 22.53 -24.61 -15.09
C ASP A 224 21.45 -25.07 -14.10
N ARG A 225 21.65 -24.79 -12.81
CA ARG A 225 20.75 -25.25 -11.75
C ARG A 225 20.44 -24.17 -10.75
N LEU A 226 19.16 -24.02 -10.43
CA LEU A 226 18.65 -23.25 -9.31
C LEU A 226 17.99 -24.20 -8.30
N ASP A 227 18.25 -23.98 -7.02
CA ASP A 227 17.51 -24.61 -5.95
C ASP A 227 16.57 -23.60 -5.31
N LEU A 228 15.31 -23.97 -5.08
CA LEU A 228 14.25 -23.09 -4.58
C LEU A 228 13.61 -23.67 -3.32
N VAL A 229 13.28 -22.79 -2.38
CA VAL A 229 12.52 -23.11 -1.17
C VAL A 229 11.39 -22.07 -1.02
N SER A 230 10.15 -22.55 -0.92
CA SER A 230 8.99 -21.69 -0.66
C SER A 230 8.52 -21.83 0.79
N ALA A 231 8.31 -20.68 1.42
CA ALA A 231 7.70 -20.53 2.72
C ALA A 231 6.38 -19.74 2.58
N GLY A 232 5.37 -20.34 1.95
CA GLY A 232 4.05 -19.72 1.76
C GLY A 232 3.97 -18.61 0.72
N HIS A 233 5.01 -18.42 -0.11
CA HIS A 233 5.12 -17.31 -1.06
C HIS A 233 4.59 -17.70 -2.44
N PRO A 234 4.13 -16.74 -3.27
CA PRO A 234 3.75 -16.99 -4.66
C PRO A 234 4.85 -17.71 -5.45
N PRO A 235 4.50 -18.65 -6.34
CA PRO A 235 5.48 -19.40 -7.13
C PRO A 235 6.16 -18.49 -8.15
N ALA A 236 7.49 -18.66 -8.32
CA ALA A 236 8.23 -17.95 -9.35
C ALA A 236 7.74 -18.31 -10.76
N LEU A 237 7.83 -17.37 -11.70
CA LEU A 237 7.52 -17.59 -13.12
C LEU A 237 8.79 -17.80 -13.92
N MET A 238 8.89 -18.94 -14.60
CA MET A 238 9.98 -19.25 -15.51
C MET A 238 9.56 -18.96 -16.94
N LEU A 239 10.29 -18.07 -17.60
CA LEU A 239 10.24 -17.90 -19.04
C LEU A 239 11.38 -18.69 -19.66
N ARG A 240 11.07 -19.78 -20.35
CA ARG A 240 12.05 -20.58 -21.09
C ARG A 240 12.22 -20.06 -22.50
N ARG A 241 13.46 -20.10 -22.97
CA ARG A 241 13.77 -19.71 -24.36
C ARG A 241 13.09 -20.67 -25.36
N GLY A 242 12.17 -20.14 -26.17
CA GLY A 242 11.43 -20.93 -27.19
C GLY A 242 10.21 -21.67 -26.67
N ASP A 243 9.95 -21.63 -25.38
CA ASP A 243 8.81 -22.25 -24.71
C ASP A 243 7.86 -21.17 -24.11
N GLY A 244 7.05 -21.51 -23.15
CA GLY A 244 6.08 -20.63 -22.50
C GLY A 244 6.60 -19.96 -21.24
N LEU A 245 5.79 -19.05 -20.71
CA LEU A 245 5.87 -18.58 -19.34
C LEU A 245 5.02 -19.52 -18.47
N ALA A 246 5.61 -20.08 -17.43
CA ALA A 246 4.91 -20.99 -16.51
C ALA A 246 5.39 -20.80 -15.06
N PRO A 247 4.51 -20.97 -14.08
CA PRO A 247 4.93 -21.04 -12.67
C PRO A 247 5.78 -22.29 -12.44
N ILE A 248 6.76 -22.16 -11.54
CA ILE A 248 7.54 -23.31 -11.07
C ILE A 248 6.74 -23.99 -9.96
N GLU A 249 6.49 -25.29 -10.16
CA GLU A 249 5.85 -26.11 -9.14
C GLU A 249 6.87 -26.48 -8.07
N ILE A 250 6.71 -25.90 -6.88
CA ILE A 250 7.49 -26.22 -5.68
C ILE A 250 6.53 -26.51 -4.52
N PRO A 251 6.87 -27.46 -3.62
CA PRO A 251 6.09 -27.68 -2.43
C PRO A 251 5.95 -26.38 -1.64
N ASN A 252 4.72 -25.98 -1.38
CA ASN A 252 4.46 -24.74 -0.64
C ASN A 252 4.59 -25.03 0.86
N GLY A 253 5.64 -24.48 1.49
CA GLY A 253 5.86 -24.55 2.94
C GLY A 253 4.93 -23.59 3.70
N LEU A 254 4.92 -23.72 5.03
CA LEU A 254 4.30 -22.72 5.90
C LEU A 254 5.15 -21.43 5.92
N PRO A 255 4.54 -20.26 6.12
CA PRO A 255 5.27 -19.02 6.28
C PRO A 255 6.28 -19.05 7.43
N LEU A 256 7.35 -18.25 7.32
CA LEU A 256 8.36 -18.09 8.36
C LEU A 256 7.82 -17.34 9.57
N GLY A 257 8.40 -17.61 10.75
CA GLY A 257 8.07 -16.95 12.00
C GLY A 257 6.86 -17.55 12.74
N THR A 258 6.25 -18.60 12.18
CA THR A 258 5.08 -19.26 12.79
C THR A 258 5.46 -20.27 13.88
N GLY A 259 6.70 -20.77 13.89
CA GLY A 259 7.14 -21.82 14.79
C GLY A 259 6.45 -23.18 14.57
N LEU A 260 5.70 -23.33 13.49
CA LEU A 260 4.93 -24.54 13.16
C LEU A 260 5.63 -25.44 12.13
N VAL A 261 6.78 -24.99 11.61
CA VAL A 261 7.46 -25.65 10.49
C VAL A 261 8.31 -26.81 11.00
N ALA A 262 8.07 -28.01 10.47
CA ALA A 262 8.90 -29.19 10.73
C ALA A 262 10.15 -29.28 9.83
N GLY A 263 10.29 -28.34 8.88
CA GLY A 263 11.39 -28.25 7.91
C GLY A 263 10.90 -27.75 6.56
N PHE A 264 11.83 -27.33 5.73
CA PHE A 264 11.57 -26.84 4.38
C PHE A 264 12.08 -27.83 3.33
N THR A 265 11.45 -27.82 2.15
CA THR A 265 11.81 -28.71 1.03
C THR A 265 12.47 -27.92 -0.07
N GLU A 266 13.67 -28.33 -0.47
CA GLU A 266 14.35 -27.82 -1.65
C GLU A 266 13.82 -28.48 -2.93
N THR A 267 13.65 -27.66 -3.96
CA THR A 267 13.32 -28.10 -5.31
C THR A 267 14.37 -27.63 -6.29
N ALA A 268 15.02 -28.59 -6.96
CA ALA A 268 15.98 -28.27 -8.00
C ALA A 268 15.28 -27.99 -9.33
N VAL A 269 15.66 -26.89 -9.97
CA VAL A 269 15.16 -26.46 -11.27
C VAL A 269 16.34 -26.28 -12.22
N LEU A 270 16.29 -26.98 -13.34
CA LEU A 270 17.26 -26.78 -14.43
C LEU A 270 16.81 -25.60 -15.29
N TRP A 271 17.76 -24.78 -15.68
CA TRP A 271 17.56 -23.67 -16.60
C TRP A 271 18.73 -23.55 -17.58
N GLU A 272 18.49 -22.87 -18.70
CA GLU A 272 19.43 -22.79 -19.81
C GLU A 272 19.79 -21.34 -20.15
N PRO A 273 20.91 -21.08 -20.83
CA PRO A 273 21.25 -19.75 -21.31
C PRO A 273 20.11 -19.08 -22.09
N GLY A 274 19.69 -17.91 -21.60
CA GLY A 274 18.56 -17.16 -22.11
C GLY A 274 17.23 -17.41 -21.40
N ASP A 275 17.16 -18.34 -20.44
CA ASP A 275 16.00 -18.48 -19.55
C ASP A 275 15.96 -17.33 -18.54
N ARG A 276 14.75 -16.97 -18.09
CA ARG A 276 14.48 -15.91 -17.12
C ARG A 276 13.56 -16.41 -16.02
N LEU A 277 13.90 -16.10 -14.79
CA LEU A 277 13.09 -16.39 -13.61
C LEU A 277 12.63 -15.11 -12.95
N LEU A 278 11.31 -14.88 -12.93
CA LEU A 278 10.69 -13.76 -12.23
C LEU A 278 10.20 -14.20 -10.85
N LEU A 279 10.73 -13.58 -9.83
CA LEU A 279 10.24 -13.63 -8.45
C LEU A 279 9.39 -12.38 -8.21
N TYR A 280 8.28 -12.51 -7.49
CA TYR A 280 7.35 -11.40 -7.28
C TYR A 280 6.55 -11.57 -6.00
N THR A 281 6.14 -10.48 -5.38
CA THR A 281 5.21 -10.46 -4.26
C THR A 281 3.76 -10.46 -4.74
N ASP A 282 2.82 -10.72 -3.84
CA ASP A 282 1.40 -10.87 -4.16
C ASP A 282 0.78 -9.62 -4.81
N GLY A 283 1.36 -8.42 -4.61
CA GLY A 283 0.97 -7.22 -5.35
C GLY A 283 0.92 -7.37 -6.87
N LEU A 284 1.67 -8.34 -7.45
CA LEU A 284 1.56 -8.68 -8.87
C LEU A 284 0.33 -9.54 -9.16
N SER A 285 0.17 -10.64 -8.43
CA SER A 285 -0.90 -11.61 -8.67
C SER A 285 -2.26 -11.12 -8.18
N GLU A 286 -2.27 -10.21 -7.22
CA GLU A 286 -3.49 -9.60 -6.67
C GLU A 286 -3.84 -8.24 -7.30
N ALA A 287 -3.05 -7.77 -8.29
CA ALA A 287 -3.39 -6.58 -9.06
C ALA A 287 -4.77 -6.72 -9.72
N ARG A 288 -5.70 -5.79 -9.41
CA ARG A 288 -7.08 -5.82 -9.90
C ARG A 288 -7.36 -4.63 -10.81
N ASP A 289 -8.16 -4.88 -11.83
CA ASP A 289 -8.72 -3.84 -12.68
C ASP A 289 -9.95 -3.15 -12.03
N GLU A 290 -10.58 -2.22 -12.77
CA GLU A 290 -11.80 -1.51 -12.33
C GLU A 290 -12.99 -2.43 -12.08
N THR A 291 -12.99 -3.65 -12.62
CA THR A 291 -14.07 -4.66 -12.46
C THR A 291 -13.77 -5.62 -11.31
N GLY A 292 -12.55 -5.56 -10.73
CA GLY A 292 -12.07 -6.44 -9.67
C GLY A 292 -11.42 -7.73 -10.18
N GLU A 293 -11.20 -7.88 -11.49
CA GLU A 293 -10.54 -9.02 -12.09
C GLU A 293 -9.02 -8.96 -11.86
N PHE A 294 -8.42 -10.10 -11.53
CA PHE A 294 -6.97 -10.24 -11.34
C PHE A 294 -6.22 -10.15 -12.66
N LEU A 295 -4.97 -9.72 -12.57
CA LEU A 295 -4.06 -9.73 -13.71
C LEU A 295 -3.78 -11.18 -14.15
N ASP A 296 -4.04 -11.47 -15.44
CA ASP A 296 -3.60 -12.72 -16.05
C ASP A 296 -2.07 -12.69 -16.28
N LEU A 297 -1.34 -13.46 -15.48
CA LEU A 297 0.10 -13.54 -15.53
C LEU A 297 0.66 -14.02 -16.90
N ALA A 298 -0.14 -14.66 -17.74
CA ALA A 298 0.26 -15.02 -19.10
C ALA A 298 0.58 -13.79 -19.97
N GLN A 299 0.01 -12.63 -19.66
CA GLN A 299 0.30 -11.36 -20.34
C GLN A 299 1.74 -10.87 -20.12
N LEU A 300 2.43 -11.38 -19.11
CA LEU A 300 3.81 -11.01 -18.79
C LEU A 300 4.83 -11.70 -19.72
N LYS A 301 4.43 -12.70 -20.51
CA LYS A 301 5.33 -13.40 -21.44
C LYS A 301 6.06 -12.46 -22.39
N ALA A 302 5.34 -11.54 -23.03
CA ALA A 302 5.91 -10.63 -23.99
C ALA A 302 6.90 -9.62 -23.35
N PRO A 303 6.52 -8.86 -22.30
CA PRO A 303 7.47 -7.95 -21.65
C PRO A 303 8.66 -8.66 -21.01
N LEU A 304 8.49 -9.86 -20.48
CA LEU A 304 9.60 -10.63 -19.91
C LEU A 304 10.62 -11.10 -20.97
N ALA A 305 10.27 -11.15 -22.25
CA ALA A 305 11.19 -11.48 -23.33
C ALA A 305 12.04 -10.28 -23.80
N GLU A 306 11.68 -9.06 -23.44
CA GLU A 306 12.35 -7.83 -23.87
C GLU A 306 13.57 -7.47 -22.99
N PRO A 307 14.51 -6.63 -23.48
CA PRO A 307 15.70 -6.23 -22.72
C PRO A 307 15.39 -5.47 -21.41
N HIS A 308 14.29 -4.69 -21.39
CA HIS A 308 13.84 -3.96 -20.19
C HIS A 308 12.63 -4.65 -19.55
N ALA A 309 12.78 -5.93 -19.27
CA ALA A 309 11.70 -6.82 -18.86
C ALA A 309 10.87 -6.29 -17.67
N LEU A 310 11.53 -5.86 -16.59
CA LEU A 310 10.82 -5.39 -15.38
C LEU A 310 10.04 -4.10 -15.62
N ASP A 311 10.56 -3.17 -16.42
CA ASP A 311 9.86 -1.94 -16.79
C ASP A 311 8.62 -2.27 -17.65
N GLY A 312 8.75 -3.24 -18.56
CA GLY A 312 7.64 -3.77 -19.37
C GLY A 312 6.57 -4.46 -18.50
N VAL A 313 6.97 -5.22 -17.48
CA VAL A 313 6.04 -5.83 -16.50
C VAL A 313 5.28 -4.74 -15.74
N LEU A 314 5.98 -3.74 -15.22
CA LEU A 314 5.33 -2.61 -14.53
C LEU A 314 4.35 -1.86 -15.42
N ASP A 315 4.65 -1.68 -16.70
CA ASP A 315 3.73 -1.04 -17.65
C ASP A 315 2.47 -1.88 -17.90
N VAL A 316 2.58 -3.22 -17.88
CA VAL A 316 1.41 -4.10 -17.95
C VAL A 316 0.56 -3.94 -16.69
N VAL A 317 1.15 -4.01 -15.50
CA VAL A 317 0.45 -3.82 -14.21
C VAL A 317 -0.25 -2.46 -14.17
N ARG A 318 0.46 -1.37 -14.46
CA ARG A 318 -0.10 0.00 -14.45
C ARG A 318 -1.25 0.18 -15.44
N ARG A 319 -1.23 -0.51 -16.58
CA ARG A 319 -2.34 -0.50 -17.54
C ARG A 319 -3.53 -1.32 -17.06
N HIS A 320 -3.30 -2.41 -16.38
CA HIS A 320 -4.34 -3.27 -15.83
C HIS A 320 -5.11 -2.55 -14.70
N VAL A 321 -4.40 -1.94 -13.77
CA VAL A 321 -4.99 -1.17 -12.65
C VAL A 321 -5.43 0.24 -13.03
N ARG A 322 -5.54 0.57 -14.32
CA ARG A 322 -5.90 1.89 -14.84
C ARG A 322 -7.23 2.37 -14.26
N GLY A 323 -7.17 3.45 -13.42
CA GLY A 323 -8.32 3.96 -12.66
C GLY A 323 -8.46 3.38 -11.25
N GLY A 324 -7.82 2.24 -10.97
CA GLY A 324 -7.57 1.69 -9.64
C GLY A 324 -6.17 2.07 -9.13
N SER A 325 -5.87 1.67 -7.92
CA SER A 325 -4.53 1.70 -7.36
C SER A 325 -4.06 0.26 -7.16
N LEU A 326 -2.76 0.01 -7.16
CA LEU A 326 -2.21 -1.22 -6.60
C LEU A 326 -2.81 -1.42 -5.20
N GLY A 327 -3.38 -2.58 -4.94
CA GLY A 327 -3.96 -2.91 -3.64
C GLY A 327 -2.92 -3.12 -2.56
N ASP A 328 -1.71 -3.53 -2.98
CA ASP A 328 -0.53 -3.74 -2.15
C ASP A 328 0.76 -3.32 -2.86
N ASP A 329 1.85 -3.26 -2.13
CA ASP A 329 3.18 -3.00 -2.67
C ASP A 329 3.60 -4.12 -3.62
N LEU A 330 4.50 -3.81 -4.53
CA LEU A 330 4.96 -4.72 -5.56
C LEU A 330 6.48 -4.77 -5.59
N ALA A 331 7.05 -5.89 -5.19
CA ALA A 331 8.46 -6.19 -5.40
C ALA A 331 8.62 -7.20 -6.54
N LEU A 332 9.57 -6.93 -7.44
CA LEU A 332 9.93 -7.78 -8.56
C LEU A 332 11.44 -8.01 -8.54
N VAL A 333 11.86 -9.26 -8.65
CA VAL A 333 13.27 -9.62 -8.85
C VAL A 333 13.34 -10.55 -10.07
N LEU A 334 14.13 -10.17 -11.05
CA LEU A 334 14.37 -10.97 -12.26
C LEU A 334 15.78 -11.52 -12.24
N LEU A 335 15.88 -12.83 -12.41
CA LEU A 335 17.13 -13.55 -12.65
C LEU A 335 17.18 -13.95 -14.12
N GLU A 336 18.31 -13.68 -14.76
CA GLU A 336 18.53 -14.01 -16.17
C GLU A 336 19.77 -14.88 -16.27
N HIS A 337 19.64 -16.01 -16.96
CA HIS A 337 20.80 -16.80 -17.34
C HIS A 337 21.44 -16.13 -18.57
N PRO A 338 22.68 -15.59 -18.46
CA PRO A 338 23.31 -14.93 -19.59
C PRO A 338 23.36 -15.84 -20.82
N ALA A 339 22.99 -15.30 -21.98
CA ALA A 339 23.24 -16.00 -23.24
C ALA A 339 24.75 -16.04 -23.48
N ALA A 340 25.28 -17.22 -23.83
CA ALA A 340 26.70 -17.42 -24.11
C ALA A 340 27.18 -16.60 -25.31
#